data_fb35682ff5b3951e5d10c1691a034ac8
#
_entry.id   fb35682ff5b3951e5d10c1691a034ac8
#
_cell.length_a   1.000
_cell.length_b   1.000
_cell.length_c   1.000
_cell.angle_alpha   90.00
_cell.angle_beta   90.00
_cell.angle_gamma   90.00
#
_symmetry.space_group_name_H-M   'P 1'
#
loop_
_entity.id
_entity.type
_entity.pdbx_description
1 polymer ?
#
loop_
_entity_poly.entity_id
_entity_poly.type
_entity_poly.pdbx_seq_one_letter_code
_entity_poly.pdbx_strand_id
1 'polypeptide(L)'
;MGDIKLLRLITVFLNKFNELYNKTTDRLEKFIPAITVLAFIIGIFLAKFSSGFSSAINKSVSSFIDAYGFVAPFAIFFIFAPSLAKLLSIGKAGRFGGYVIGWLALRRFMACVWGAIFTAIIFRFPLFPEHSTSLSSASIHSLKSFLWMATHSSYFFAIYIGIAISFISLRIQWVRKILNNCLSSIEYAGQYFELLVPFFMMAVGAYIYGLPQSIEGQLKLKELALNVGRVDFIGVKINPHAPGDFILVYLIGALLVGIACIIWHSLLIGWTKYKVKNFSIKTYFKKYWVKVYPLLWATSSESLATPLNLHLTKVYFPQVKDEVRSFVVGMGSYLNINGTLICVFVLLGVVANIIGFRLSLLELLFCVPIVFLIGYGVPGIPGELILFAGPIAILLNLPQAVMPAYLALYCGLQLGLPDSFRTGNNSTDNVLCALLLNDIYEKKFLKEGDKK
;
A
#
# COMPACT_ATOMS: atom_id res chain seq x y z
N MET A 1 12.13 26.98 -36.90
CA MET A 1 13.54 27.09 -36.42
C MET A 1 13.66 27.35 -34.91
N GLY A 2 12.66 27.98 -34.28
CA GLY A 2 12.63 28.21 -32.80
C GLY A 2 12.52 26.92 -31.99
N ASP A 3 11.65 25.99 -32.40
CA ASP A 3 11.36 24.77 -31.63
C ASP A 3 12.56 23.81 -31.51
N ILE A 4 13.42 23.76 -32.54
CA ILE A 4 14.62 22.89 -32.52
C ILE A 4 15.68 23.45 -31.55
N LYS A 5 15.79 24.78 -31.42
CA LYS A 5 16.69 25.41 -30.45
C LYS A 5 16.22 25.22 -29.03
N LEU A 6 14.91 25.31 -28.79
CA LEU A 6 14.30 25.08 -27.47
C LEU A 6 14.47 23.63 -27.03
N LEU A 7 14.20 22.68 -27.91
CA LEU A 7 14.40 21.23 -27.66
C LEU A 7 15.88 20.91 -27.34
N ARG A 8 16.84 21.52 -28.07
CA ARG A 8 18.26 21.35 -27.76
C ARG A 8 18.64 21.95 -26.40
N LEU A 9 18.12 23.10 -26.05
CA LEU A 9 18.34 23.74 -24.74
C LEU A 9 17.79 22.88 -23.60
N ILE A 10 16.59 22.36 -23.74
CA ILE A 10 15.96 21.45 -22.78
C ILE A 10 16.80 20.16 -22.63
N THR A 11 17.25 19.58 -23.73
CA THR A 11 18.09 18.37 -23.71
C THR A 11 19.43 18.61 -23.02
N VAL A 12 20.09 19.74 -23.29
CA VAL A 12 21.34 20.11 -22.61
C VAL A 12 21.16 20.37 -21.13
N PHE A 13 20.05 21.03 -20.76
CA PHE A 13 19.68 21.26 -19.36
C PHE A 13 19.42 19.93 -18.63
N LEU A 14 18.62 19.05 -19.22
CA LEU A 14 18.32 17.73 -18.64
C LEU A 14 19.58 16.87 -18.49
N ASN A 15 20.50 16.90 -19.46
CA ASN A 15 21.77 16.16 -19.36
C ASN A 15 22.67 16.70 -18.25
N LYS A 16 22.81 18.03 -18.11
CA LYS A 16 23.55 18.64 -17.00
C LYS A 16 22.91 18.39 -15.65
N PHE A 17 21.59 18.45 -15.60
CA PHE A 17 20.84 18.14 -14.38
C PHE A 17 21.06 16.68 -13.97
N ASN A 18 21.01 15.74 -14.93
CA ASN A 18 21.29 14.31 -14.69
C ASN A 18 22.72 14.06 -14.21
N GLU A 19 23.70 14.73 -14.81
CA GLU A 19 25.10 14.59 -14.39
C GLU A 19 25.29 15.10 -12.96
N LEU A 20 24.73 16.26 -12.63
CA LEU A 20 24.76 16.83 -11.29
C LEU A 20 24.01 15.94 -10.29
N TYR A 21 22.84 15.44 -10.69
CA TYR A 21 22.01 14.54 -9.90
C TYR A 21 22.79 13.26 -9.56
N ASN A 22 23.31 12.55 -10.56
CA ASN A 22 24.04 11.30 -10.35
C ASN A 22 25.27 11.51 -9.45
N LYS A 23 26.04 12.59 -9.69
CA LYS A 23 27.21 12.93 -8.86
C LYS A 23 26.82 13.25 -7.41
N THR A 24 25.67 13.87 -7.19
CA THR A 24 25.16 14.19 -5.84
C THR A 24 24.62 12.95 -5.17
N THR A 25 23.86 12.13 -5.88
CA THR A 25 23.28 10.89 -5.37
C THR A 25 24.37 9.89 -5.00
N ASP A 26 25.38 9.68 -5.83
CA ASP A 26 26.51 8.79 -5.55
C ASP A 26 27.26 9.19 -4.26
N ARG A 27 27.38 10.50 -4.00
CA ARG A 27 28.01 11.02 -2.77
C ARG A 27 27.12 10.87 -1.54
N LEU A 28 25.82 11.10 -1.69
CA LEU A 28 24.86 11.11 -0.60
C LEU A 28 24.24 9.73 -0.35
N GLU A 29 24.36 8.77 -1.27
CA GLU A 29 23.71 7.46 -1.21
C GLU A 29 23.87 6.77 0.14
N LYS A 30 25.08 6.85 0.71
CA LYS A 30 25.39 6.26 2.02
C LYS A 30 24.72 6.99 3.18
N PHE A 31 24.41 8.28 2.99
CA PHE A 31 23.87 9.14 4.05
C PHE A 31 22.37 9.34 3.93
N ILE A 32 21.74 9.02 2.78
CA ILE A 32 20.29 9.20 2.57
C ILE A 32 19.46 8.59 3.70
N PRO A 33 19.71 7.37 4.19
CA PRO A 33 18.94 6.81 5.30
C PRO A 33 19.06 7.64 6.58
N ALA A 34 20.28 8.11 6.91
CA ALA A 34 20.51 8.93 8.09
C ALA A 34 19.87 10.31 7.95
N ILE A 35 20.00 10.94 6.77
CA ILE A 35 19.38 12.23 6.44
C ILE A 35 17.85 12.09 6.53
N THR A 36 17.28 11.00 6.09
CA THR A 36 15.85 10.71 6.12
C THR A 36 15.33 10.64 7.57
N VAL A 37 16.02 9.92 8.45
CA VAL A 37 15.68 9.85 9.87
C VAL A 37 15.82 11.22 10.54
N LEU A 38 16.90 11.94 10.25
CA LEU A 38 17.12 13.29 10.76
C LEU A 38 16.03 14.26 10.29
N ALA A 39 15.66 14.22 9.03
CA ALA A 39 14.57 15.02 8.46
C ALA A 39 13.22 14.75 9.17
N PHE A 40 12.91 13.48 9.46
CA PHE A 40 11.74 13.11 10.23
C PHE A 40 11.74 13.75 11.64
N ILE A 41 12.86 13.64 12.35
CA ILE A 41 13.02 14.24 13.67
C ILE A 41 12.90 15.77 13.60
N ILE A 42 13.54 16.41 12.62
CA ILE A 42 13.42 17.86 12.39
C ILE A 42 11.95 18.25 12.15
N GLY A 43 11.20 17.46 11.38
CA GLY A 43 9.78 17.70 11.14
C GLY A 43 8.97 17.73 12.44
N ILE A 44 9.18 16.77 13.34
CA ILE A 44 8.55 16.74 14.67
C ILE A 44 8.90 18.01 15.48
N PHE A 45 10.19 18.37 15.53
CA PHE A 45 10.62 19.55 16.26
C PHE A 45 10.02 20.85 15.70
N LEU A 46 10.03 21.02 14.38
CA LEU A 46 9.45 22.21 13.74
C LEU A 46 7.96 22.34 14.04
N ALA A 47 7.22 21.22 14.00
CA ALA A 47 5.80 21.21 14.32
C ALA A 47 5.54 21.52 15.81
N LYS A 48 6.41 21.06 16.72
CA LYS A 48 6.32 21.35 18.16
C LYS A 48 6.51 22.84 18.47
N PHE A 49 7.45 23.50 17.80
CA PHE A 49 7.79 24.89 18.09
C PHE A 49 7.06 25.91 17.23
N SER A 50 6.41 25.49 16.16
CA SER A 50 5.68 26.36 15.25
C SER A 50 4.31 25.77 14.87
N SER A 51 3.28 26.29 15.52
CA SER A 51 1.88 25.92 15.18
C SER A 51 1.53 26.29 13.72
N GLY A 52 2.07 27.38 13.22
CA GLY A 52 1.90 27.78 11.83
C GLY A 52 2.50 26.79 10.85
N PHE A 53 3.69 26.24 11.14
CA PHE A 53 4.32 25.21 10.34
C PHE A 53 3.51 23.89 10.36
N SER A 54 3.07 23.45 11.55
CA SER A 54 2.23 22.26 11.69
C SER A 54 0.93 22.40 10.90
N SER A 55 0.24 23.52 11.01
CA SER A 55 -1.00 23.79 10.27
C SER A 55 -0.78 23.83 8.75
N ALA A 56 0.30 24.47 8.28
CA ALA A 56 0.64 24.53 6.86
C ALA A 56 0.94 23.13 6.31
N ILE A 57 1.71 22.31 7.03
CA ILE A 57 1.99 20.93 6.61
C ILE A 57 0.72 20.08 6.59
N ASN A 58 -0.12 20.14 7.62
CA ASN A 58 -1.37 19.38 7.66
C ASN A 58 -2.29 19.74 6.49
N LYS A 59 -2.42 21.03 6.16
CA LYS A 59 -3.17 21.51 5.00
C LYS A 59 -2.55 21.01 3.69
N SER A 60 -1.23 21.05 3.57
CA SER A 60 -0.52 20.59 2.37
C SER A 60 -0.67 19.08 2.17
N VAL A 61 -0.57 18.29 3.23
CA VAL A 61 -0.78 16.84 3.19
C VAL A 61 -2.22 16.50 2.80
N SER A 62 -3.22 17.17 3.38
CA SER A 62 -4.61 16.98 3.00
C SER A 62 -4.84 17.33 1.53
N SER A 63 -4.38 18.50 1.08
CA SER A 63 -4.48 18.90 -0.33
C SER A 63 -3.75 17.94 -1.28
N PHE A 64 -2.62 17.39 -0.85
CA PHE A 64 -1.91 16.37 -1.62
C PHE A 64 -2.71 15.07 -1.74
N ILE A 65 -3.31 14.61 -0.65
CA ILE A 65 -4.16 13.41 -0.64
C ILE A 65 -5.35 13.58 -1.59
N ASP A 66 -6.03 14.74 -1.52
CA ASP A 66 -7.17 15.06 -2.38
C ASP A 66 -6.76 15.12 -3.87
N ALA A 67 -5.68 15.85 -4.17
CA ALA A 67 -5.14 15.94 -5.53
C ALA A 67 -4.68 14.59 -6.05
N TYR A 68 -4.03 13.79 -5.19
CA TYR A 68 -3.55 12.46 -5.55
C TYR A 68 -4.71 11.49 -5.81
N GLY A 69 -5.79 11.57 -5.05
CA GLY A 69 -7.02 10.80 -5.30
C GLY A 69 -7.56 11.01 -6.72
N PHE A 70 -7.49 12.24 -7.23
CA PHE A 70 -7.84 12.55 -8.62
C PHE A 70 -6.84 12.00 -9.64
N VAL A 71 -5.54 12.05 -9.34
CA VAL A 71 -4.46 11.60 -10.25
C VAL A 71 -4.27 10.08 -10.24
N ALA A 72 -4.61 9.41 -9.15
CA ALA A 72 -4.34 7.99 -8.96
C ALA A 72 -4.90 7.08 -10.07
N PRO A 73 -6.10 7.25 -10.63
CA PRO A 73 -6.58 6.43 -11.76
C PRO A 73 -5.67 6.54 -12.99
N PHE A 74 -5.15 7.73 -13.27
CA PHE A 74 -4.19 7.94 -14.38
C PHE A 74 -2.85 7.24 -14.09
N ALA A 75 -2.34 7.36 -12.86
CA ALA A 75 -1.12 6.66 -12.47
C ALA A 75 -1.27 5.14 -12.61
N ILE A 76 -2.41 4.59 -12.19
CA ILE A 76 -2.77 3.19 -12.40
C ILE A 76 -2.70 2.84 -13.89
N PHE A 77 -3.39 3.59 -14.72
CA PHE A 77 -3.42 3.35 -16.17
C PHE A 77 -2.02 3.37 -16.79
N PHE A 78 -1.22 4.40 -16.51
CA PHE A 78 0.11 4.58 -17.12
C PHE A 78 1.16 3.56 -16.64
N ILE A 79 0.94 2.89 -15.52
CA ILE A 79 1.81 1.79 -15.05
C ILE A 79 1.28 0.44 -15.51
N PHE A 80 -0.03 0.22 -15.36
CA PHE A 80 -0.67 -1.05 -15.64
C PHE A 80 -0.67 -1.40 -17.14
N ALA A 81 -1.14 -0.47 -18.00
CA ALA A 81 -1.28 -0.73 -19.41
C ALA A 81 0.05 -1.07 -20.11
N PRO A 82 1.15 -0.31 -19.91
CA PRO A 82 2.45 -0.66 -20.48
C PRO A 82 3.00 -2.00 -19.95
N SER A 83 2.84 -2.26 -18.66
CA SER A 83 3.32 -3.49 -18.02
C SER A 83 2.61 -4.72 -18.58
N LEU A 84 1.29 -4.64 -18.74
CA LEU A 84 0.49 -5.70 -19.35
C LEU A 84 0.81 -5.86 -20.83
N ALA A 85 0.92 -4.75 -21.60
CA ALA A 85 1.26 -4.78 -23.00
C ALA A 85 2.63 -5.45 -23.26
N LYS A 86 3.62 -5.12 -22.43
CA LYS A 86 4.95 -5.75 -22.47
C LYS A 86 4.87 -7.25 -22.23
N LEU A 87 4.11 -7.68 -21.22
CA LEU A 87 3.89 -9.09 -20.94
C LEU A 87 3.19 -9.80 -22.12
N LEU A 88 2.11 -9.22 -22.64
CA LEU A 88 1.34 -9.80 -23.76
C LEU A 88 2.19 -9.94 -25.02
N SER A 89 3.15 -9.04 -25.28
CA SER A 89 4.02 -9.07 -26.46
C SER A 89 4.97 -10.28 -26.51
N ILE A 90 5.20 -10.96 -25.38
CA ILE A 90 6.14 -12.11 -25.29
C ILE A 90 5.50 -13.42 -25.81
N GLY A 91 4.23 -13.40 -26.21
CA GLY A 91 3.53 -14.57 -26.76
C GLY A 91 3.21 -15.70 -25.77
N LYS A 92 3.92 -15.78 -24.64
CA LYS A 92 3.68 -16.72 -23.52
C LYS A 92 2.94 -16.07 -22.36
N ALA A 93 2.55 -14.82 -22.53
CA ALA A 93 2.00 -13.94 -21.50
C ALA A 93 0.73 -14.47 -20.84
N GLY A 94 -0.15 -15.13 -21.60
CA GLY A 94 -1.42 -15.61 -21.06
C GLY A 94 -1.25 -16.60 -19.92
N ARG A 95 -0.37 -17.59 -20.07
CA ARG A 95 -0.12 -18.61 -19.02
C ARG A 95 0.66 -18.05 -17.84
N PHE A 96 1.73 -17.30 -18.09
CA PHE A 96 2.53 -16.71 -17.02
C PHE A 96 1.75 -15.61 -16.29
N GLY A 97 1.05 -14.73 -17.01
CA GLY A 97 0.21 -13.70 -16.42
C GLY A 97 -0.90 -14.28 -15.52
N GLY A 98 -1.59 -15.32 -16.01
CA GLY A 98 -2.57 -16.04 -15.20
C GLY A 98 -1.97 -16.67 -13.94
N TYR A 99 -0.76 -17.23 -14.05
CA TYR A 99 -0.02 -17.78 -12.91
C TYR A 99 0.33 -16.69 -11.88
N VAL A 100 0.84 -15.53 -12.33
CA VAL A 100 1.17 -14.39 -11.46
C VAL A 100 -0.07 -13.87 -10.74
N ILE A 101 -1.16 -13.65 -11.47
CA ILE A 101 -2.43 -13.17 -10.90
C ILE A 101 -2.97 -14.17 -9.88
N GLY A 102 -3.00 -15.46 -10.21
CA GLY A 102 -3.44 -16.50 -9.29
C GLY A 102 -2.58 -16.61 -8.04
N TRP A 103 -1.25 -16.47 -8.18
CA TRP A 103 -0.31 -16.49 -7.07
C TRP A 103 -0.46 -15.28 -6.16
N LEU A 104 -0.61 -14.07 -6.74
CA LEU A 104 -0.89 -12.85 -5.97
C LEU A 104 -2.25 -12.92 -5.28
N ALA A 105 -3.28 -13.46 -5.96
CA ALA A 105 -4.60 -13.67 -5.37
C ALA A 105 -4.55 -14.62 -4.17
N LEU A 106 -3.84 -15.73 -4.30
CA LEU A 106 -3.64 -16.67 -3.17
C LEU A 106 -2.95 -15.98 -1.98
N ARG A 107 -1.89 -15.20 -2.25
CA ARG A 107 -1.20 -14.45 -1.20
C ARG A 107 -2.12 -13.45 -0.50
N ARG A 108 -2.94 -12.74 -1.25
CA ARG A 108 -3.95 -11.81 -0.68
C ARG A 108 -4.95 -12.52 0.22
N PHE A 109 -5.46 -13.66 -0.25
CA PHE A 109 -6.37 -14.47 0.56
C PHE A 109 -5.70 -14.92 1.87
N MET A 110 -4.47 -15.43 1.78
CA MET A 110 -3.69 -15.83 2.96
C MET A 110 -3.35 -14.64 3.88
N ALA A 111 -3.14 -13.44 3.34
CA ALA A 111 -2.93 -12.23 4.14
C ALA A 111 -4.20 -11.83 4.92
N CYS A 112 -5.38 -11.96 4.33
CA CYS A 112 -6.65 -11.78 5.06
C CYS A 112 -6.77 -12.79 6.20
N VAL A 113 -6.52 -14.07 5.93
CA VAL A 113 -6.56 -15.14 6.95
C VAL A 113 -5.54 -14.86 8.06
N TRP A 114 -4.31 -14.47 7.70
CA TRP A 114 -3.29 -14.08 8.67
C TRP A 114 -3.75 -12.90 9.54
N GLY A 115 -4.27 -11.83 8.91
CA GLY A 115 -4.80 -10.67 9.64
C GLY A 115 -5.89 -11.06 10.64
N ALA A 116 -6.83 -11.91 10.23
CA ALA A 116 -7.90 -12.43 11.08
C ALA A 116 -7.36 -13.24 12.28
N ILE A 117 -6.46 -14.19 12.02
CA ILE A 117 -5.85 -15.05 13.06
C ILE A 117 -5.00 -14.20 14.02
N PHE A 118 -4.14 -13.33 13.50
CA PHE A 118 -3.31 -12.44 14.32
C PHE A 118 -4.16 -11.60 15.26
N THR A 119 -5.23 -10.99 14.73
CA THR A 119 -6.17 -10.18 15.49
C THR A 119 -6.85 -11.00 16.59
N ALA A 120 -7.36 -12.19 16.27
CA ALA A 120 -8.00 -13.04 17.25
C ALA A 120 -7.06 -13.45 18.39
N ILE A 121 -5.79 -13.74 18.08
CA ILE A 121 -4.78 -14.11 19.09
C ILE A 121 -4.47 -12.91 20.00
N ILE A 122 -4.22 -11.73 19.43
CA ILE A 122 -3.83 -10.54 20.17
C ILE A 122 -4.94 -10.07 21.11
N PHE A 123 -6.19 -10.04 20.61
CA PHE A 123 -7.33 -9.59 21.40
C PHE A 123 -8.01 -10.72 22.19
N ARG A 124 -7.46 -11.96 22.12
CA ARG A 124 -8.00 -13.14 22.80
C ARG A 124 -9.48 -13.38 22.50
N PHE A 125 -9.85 -13.20 21.22
CA PHE A 125 -11.23 -13.45 20.79
C PHE A 125 -11.55 -14.94 20.86
N PRO A 126 -12.78 -15.31 21.29
CA PRO A 126 -13.20 -16.70 21.31
C PRO A 126 -13.25 -17.30 19.89
N LEU A 127 -13.24 -18.63 19.80
CA LEU A 127 -13.32 -19.32 18.49
C LEU A 127 -14.68 -19.11 17.84
N PHE A 128 -15.76 -19.23 18.62
CA PHE A 128 -17.14 -19.13 18.14
C PHE A 128 -17.81 -17.85 18.63
N PRO A 129 -18.76 -17.29 17.86
CA PRO A 129 -19.50 -16.10 18.26
C PRO A 129 -20.39 -16.37 19.48
N GLU A 130 -20.47 -15.38 20.37
CA GLU A 130 -21.38 -15.41 21.53
C GLU A 130 -22.84 -15.13 21.11
N HIS A 131 -23.04 -14.53 19.93
CA HIS A 131 -24.36 -14.15 19.41
C HIS A 131 -24.60 -14.76 18.02
N SER A 132 -25.84 -15.14 17.74
CA SER A 132 -26.22 -15.64 16.42
C SER A 132 -26.24 -14.52 15.38
N THR A 133 -25.33 -14.54 14.43
CA THR A 133 -25.29 -13.58 13.30
C THR A 133 -26.04 -14.13 12.10
N SER A 134 -26.93 -13.32 11.49
CA SER A 134 -27.60 -13.68 10.23
C SER A 134 -26.68 -13.37 9.04
N LEU A 135 -25.81 -14.30 8.70
CA LEU A 135 -24.73 -14.13 7.71
C LEU A 135 -25.21 -14.01 6.25
N SER A 136 -26.41 -14.52 5.92
CA SER A 136 -26.84 -14.63 4.52
C SER A 136 -27.20 -13.27 3.88
N SER A 137 -27.97 -12.43 4.56
CA SER A 137 -28.39 -11.12 4.02
C SER A 137 -27.22 -10.13 3.92
N ALA A 138 -26.33 -10.16 4.90
CA ALA A 138 -25.12 -9.33 4.95
C ALA A 138 -24.16 -9.67 3.80
N SER A 139 -23.97 -10.96 3.49
CA SER A 139 -23.10 -11.41 2.40
C SER A 139 -23.60 -10.94 1.03
N ILE A 140 -24.92 -11.00 0.80
CA ILE A 140 -25.53 -10.52 -0.45
C ILE A 140 -25.38 -9.00 -0.60
N HIS A 141 -25.59 -8.23 0.48
CA HIS A 141 -25.41 -6.77 0.45
C HIS A 141 -23.95 -6.39 0.17
N SER A 142 -23.01 -7.07 0.78
CA SER A 142 -21.58 -6.85 0.57
C SER A 142 -21.14 -7.16 -0.87
N LEU A 143 -21.69 -8.24 -1.46
CA LEU A 143 -21.45 -8.56 -2.87
C LEU A 143 -22.03 -7.49 -3.80
N LYS A 144 -23.23 -6.98 -3.54
CA LYS A 144 -23.83 -5.88 -4.29
C LYS A 144 -22.96 -4.62 -4.21
N SER A 145 -22.45 -4.28 -3.04
CA SER A 145 -21.56 -3.12 -2.85
C SER A 145 -20.26 -3.29 -3.64
N PHE A 146 -19.67 -4.48 -3.66
CA PHE A 146 -18.50 -4.77 -4.48
C PHE A 146 -18.80 -4.64 -5.98
N LEU A 147 -19.91 -5.21 -6.47
CA LEU A 147 -20.30 -5.12 -7.87
C LEU A 147 -20.57 -3.67 -8.28
N TRP A 148 -21.20 -2.89 -7.41
CA TRP A 148 -21.41 -1.46 -7.66
C TRP A 148 -20.07 -0.73 -7.78
N MET A 149 -19.14 -0.97 -6.86
CA MET A 149 -17.80 -0.37 -6.90
C MET A 149 -17.02 -0.78 -8.16
N ALA A 150 -17.10 -2.04 -8.57
CA ALA A 150 -16.44 -2.56 -9.77
C ALA A 150 -16.97 -1.89 -11.06
N THR A 151 -18.21 -1.41 -11.06
CA THR A 151 -18.85 -0.75 -12.21
C THR A 151 -18.78 0.78 -12.18
N HIS A 152 -18.54 1.40 -11.00
CA HIS A 152 -18.62 2.86 -10.83
C HIS A 152 -17.29 3.51 -10.40
N SER A 153 -16.28 2.71 -10.01
CA SER A 153 -15.00 3.26 -9.58
C SER A 153 -14.11 3.66 -10.77
N SER A 154 -13.58 4.88 -10.73
CA SER A 154 -12.60 5.38 -11.71
C SER A 154 -11.32 4.53 -11.76
N TYR A 155 -10.96 3.85 -10.66
CA TYR A 155 -9.81 2.94 -10.58
C TYR A 155 -10.03 1.67 -11.39
N PHE A 156 -11.19 1.03 -11.25
CA PHE A 156 -11.55 -0.12 -12.08
C PHE A 156 -11.65 0.26 -13.55
N PHE A 157 -12.18 1.45 -13.84
CA PHE A 157 -12.26 1.95 -15.20
C PHE A 157 -10.88 2.14 -15.82
N ALA A 158 -9.90 2.67 -15.07
CA ALA A 158 -8.51 2.78 -15.51
C ALA A 158 -7.89 1.40 -15.82
N ILE A 159 -8.18 0.37 -15.01
CA ILE A 159 -7.75 -1.01 -15.26
C ILE A 159 -8.41 -1.57 -16.53
N TYR A 160 -9.72 -1.40 -16.70
CA TYR A 160 -10.43 -1.91 -17.87
C TYR A 160 -9.92 -1.27 -19.18
N ILE A 161 -9.74 0.06 -19.18
CA ILE A 161 -9.12 0.76 -20.32
C ILE A 161 -7.68 0.27 -20.52
N GLY A 162 -6.92 0.09 -19.46
CA GLY A 162 -5.56 -0.43 -19.51
C GLY A 162 -5.49 -1.82 -20.14
N ILE A 163 -6.41 -2.72 -19.81
CA ILE A 163 -6.54 -4.04 -20.45
C ILE A 163 -6.83 -3.88 -21.93
N ALA A 164 -7.85 -3.08 -22.30
CA ALA A 164 -8.26 -2.89 -23.69
C ALA A 164 -7.11 -2.34 -24.55
N ILE A 165 -6.43 -1.29 -24.08
CA ILE A 165 -5.30 -0.68 -24.82
C ILE A 165 -4.11 -1.64 -24.90
N SER A 166 -3.86 -2.46 -23.88
CA SER A 166 -2.82 -3.48 -23.93
C SER A 166 -3.09 -4.52 -25.01
N PHE A 167 -4.32 -4.97 -25.17
CA PHE A 167 -4.71 -5.86 -26.27
C PHE A 167 -4.61 -5.18 -27.64
N ILE A 168 -5.02 -3.91 -27.75
CA ILE A 168 -4.88 -3.11 -28.98
C ILE A 168 -3.39 -3.01 -29.38
N SER A 169 -2.49 -2.88 -28.42
CA SER A 169 -1.05 -2.78 -28.64
C SER A 169 -0.45 -4.03 -29.30
N LEU A 170 -1.11 -5.19 -29.20
CA LEU A 170 -0.66 -6.41 -29.90
C LEU A 170 -0.76 -6.28 -31.43
N ARG A 171 -1.75 -5.54 -31.93
CA ARG A 171 -2.01 -5.34 -33.33
C ARG A 171 -1.43 -4.02 -33.87
N ILE A 172 -1.36 -2.99 -33.05
CA ILE A 172 -0.98 -1.64 -33.45
C ILE A 172 0.42 -1.30 -32.88
N GLN A 173 1.43 -1.33 -33.74
CA GLN A 173 2.83 -1.13 -33.36
C GLN A 173 3.11 0.23 -32.73
N TRP A 174 2.49 1.32 -33.20
CA TRP A 174 2.72 2.65 -32.64
C TRP A 174 2.18 2.75 -31.20
N VAL A 175 1.04 2.11 -30.90
CA VAL A 175 0.50 2.03 -29.51
C VAL A 175 1.49 1.31 -28.62
N ARG A 176 2.03 0.18 -29.06
CA ARG A 176 3.06 -0.57 -28.33
C ARG A 176 4.30 0.28 -28.05
N LYS A 177 4.75 1.04 -29.06
CA LYS A 177 5.92 1.93 -28.91
C LYS A 177 5.66 3.03 -27.87
N ILE A 178 4.48 3.65 -27.88
CA ILE A 178 4.08 4.65 -26.89
C ILE A 178 4.07 4.04 -25.48
N LEU A 179 3.43 2.88 -25.30
CA LEU A 179 3.37 2.22 -24.00
C LEU A 179 4.76 1.83 -23.48
N ASN A 180 5.64 1.31 -24.32
CA ASN A 180 7.01 0.98 -23.94
C ASN A 180 7.81 2.23 -23.55
N ASN A 181 7.68 3.33 -24.30
CA ASN A 181 8.33 4.59 -23.98
C ASN A 181 7.79 5.16 -22.66
N CYS A 182 6.48 5.06 -22.41
CA CYS A 182 5.85 5.48 -21.16
C CYS A 182 6.44 4.70 -19.97
N LEU A 183 6.55 3.37 -20.07
CA LEU A 183 7.13 2.55 -19.02
C LEU A 183 8.60 2.92 -18.75
N SER A 184 9.40 3.11 -19.82
CA SER A 184 10.80 3.52 -19.69
C SER A 184 10.93 4.90 -19.05
N SER A 185 10.03 5.83 -19.38
CA SER A 185 10.00 7.17 -18.77
C SER A 185 9.64 7.10 -17.28
N ILE A 186 8.72 6.22 -16.90
CA ILE A 186 8.34 6.00 -15.50
C ILE A 186 9.51 5.39 -14.71
N GLU A 187 10.17 4.38 -15.27
CA GLU A 187 11.37 3.79 -14.65
C GLU A 187 12.49 4.82 -14.48
N TYR A 188 12.68 5.69 -15.48
CA TYR A 188 13.66 6.76 -15.43
C TYR A 188 13.31 7.85 -14.40
N ALA A 189 12.04 8.25 -14.33
CA ALA A 189 11.56 9.20 -13.32
C ALA A 189 11.76 8.67 -11.89
N GLY A 190 11.71 7.35 -11.70
CA GLY A 190 11.88 6.70 -10.41
C GLY A 190 13.20 7.04 -9.70
N GLN A 191 14.28 7.27 -10.46
CA GLN A 191 15.58 7.63 -9.86
C GLN A 191 15.54 8.95 -9.09
N TYR A 192 14.70 9.91 -9.49
CA TYR A 192 14.63 11.23 -8.85
C TYR A 192 13.88 11.23 -7.52
N PHE A 193 13.03 10.22 -7.29
CA PHE A 193 12.27 10.13 -6.04
C PHE A 193 13.17 9.91 -4.82
N GLU A 194 14.34 9.32 -5.00
CA GLU A 194 15.25 9.02 -3.90
C GLU A 194 15.71 10.29 -3.15
N LEU A 195 15.98 11.38 -3.87
CA LEU A 195 16.35 12.67 -3.26
C LEU A 195 15.17 13.40 -2.60
N LEU A 196 13.93 13.09 -2.99
CA LEU A 196 12.74 13.70 -2.40
C LEU A 196 12.34 13.05 -1.07
N VAL A 197 12.82 11.83 -0.79
CA VAL A 197 12.47 11.09 0.43
C VAL A 197 12.69 11.88 1.73
N PRO A 198 13.82 12.56 1.98
CA PRO A 198 14.01 13.34 3.20
C PRO A 198 12.97 14.45 3.37
N PHE A 199 12.57 15.12 2.29
CA PHE A 199 11.55 16.18 2.34
C PHE A 199 10.17 15.60 2.71
N PHE A 200 9.80 14.49 2.11
CA PHE A 200 8.57 13.79 2.49
C PHE A 200 8.62 13.34 3.96
N MET A 201 9.74 12.82 4.44
CA MET A 201 9.87 12.37 5.82
C MET A 201 9.81 13.52 6.83
N MET A 202 10.33 14.70 6.47
CA MET A 202 10.16 15.89 7.30
C MET A 202 8.68 16.29 7.41
N ALA A 203 7.96 16.27 6.29
CA ALA A 203 6.51 16.52 6.29
C ALA A 203 5.74 15.50 7.12
N VAL A 204 6.10 14.21 7.05
CA VAL A 204 5.51 13.14 7.87
C VAL A 204 5.78 13.35 9.35
N GLY A 205 7.00 13.71 9.73
CA GLY A 205 7.32 14.01 11.13
C GLY A 205 6.41 15.12 11.70
N ALA A 206 6.24 16.20 10.93
CA ALA A 206 5.36 17.30 11.30
C ALA A 206 3.88 16.86 11.35
N TYR A 207 3.43 16.08 10.37
CA TYR A 207 2.07 15.56 10.30
C TYR A 207 1.74 14.66 11.49
N ILE A 208 2.63 13.70 11.81
CA ILE A 208 2.44 12.79 12.95
C ILE A 208 2.37 13.54 14.28
N TYR A 209 3.15 14.60 14.44
CA TYR A 209 3.06 15.44 15.65
C TYR A 209 1.69 16.12 15.79
N GLY A 210 1.10 16.59 14.69
CA GLY A 210 -0.23 17.21 14.66
C GLY A 210 -1.41 16.21 14.64
N LEU A 211 -1.14 14.93 14.36
CA LEU A 211 -2.18 13.92 14.15
C LEU A 211 -3.12 13.72 15.34
N PRO A 212 -2.66 13.68 16.62
CA PRO A 212 -3.54 13.52 17.76
C PRO A 212 -4.62 14.61 17.83
N GLN A 213 -4.24 15.86 17.56
CA GLN A 213 -5.17 17.00 17.56
C GLN A 213 -6.17 16.91 16.40
N SER A 214 -5.75 16.44 15.24
CA SER A 214 -6.63 16.28 14.07
C SER A 214 -7.61 15.11 14.26
N ILE A 215 -7.16 13.99 14.82
CA ILE A 215 -8.01 12.84 15.15
C ILE A 215 -9.03 13.20 16.23
N GLU A 216 -8.60 13.86 17.29
CA GLU A 216 -9.49 14.33 18.36
C GLU A 216 -10.57 15.28 17.82
N GLY A 217 -10.20 16.21 16.92
CA GLY A 217 -11.13 17.11 16.24
C GLY A 217 -12.10 16.41 15.31
N GLN A 218 -11.62 15.41 14.53
CA GLN A 218 -12.44 14.66 13.58
C GLN A 218 -13.42 13.69 14.27
N LEU A 219 -12.98 13.05 15.34
CA LEU A 219 -13.80 12.06 16.04
C LEU A 219 -14.91 12.69 16.87
N LYS A 220 -14.83 14.02 17.19
CA LYS A 220 -15.78 14.67 18.08
C LYS A 220 -16.18 13.76 19.26
N LEU A 221 -15.18 13.12 19.87
CA LEU A 221 -15.34 12.06 20.87
C LEU A 221 -16.25 12.50 22.03
N LYS A 222 -16.34 13.81 22.30
CA LYS A 222 -17.25 14.38 23.30
C LYS A 222 -18.73 14.30 22.89
N GLU A 223 -19.03 14.26 21.57
CA GLU A 223 -20.41 14.19 21.07
C GLU A 223 -20.85 12.74 20.79
N LEU A 224 -19.90 11.86 20.49
CA LEU A 224 -20.16 10.42 20.47
C LEU A 224 -20.25 9.97 21.91
N ALA A 225 -21.45 10.04 22.47
CA ALA A 225 -21.79 9.50 23.80
C ALA A 225 -21.63 7.97 23.81
N LEU A 226 -20.41 7.51 23.66
CA LEU A 226 -20.04 6.12 23.91
C LEU A 226 -20.13 5.96 25.43
N ASN A 227 -21.20 5.34 25.90
CA ASN A 227 -21.31 4.83 27.29
C ASN A 227 -20.30 3.71 27.55
N VAL A 228 -19.12 3.79 26.94
CA VAL A 228 -18.04 2.84 27.10
C VAL A 228 -17.21 3.32 28.27
N GLY A 229 -17.27 2.57 29.36
CA GLY A 229 -16.40 2.79 30.53
C GLY A 229 -14.92 2.52 30.22
N ARG A 230 -14.11 2.30 31.27
CA ARG A 230 -12.73 1.86 31.09
C ARG A 230 -12.67 0.54 30.32
N VAL A 231 -11.91 0.54 29.23
CA VAL A 231 -11.69 -0.63 28.38
C VAL A 231 -10.33 -1.24 28.71
N ASP A 232 -10.28 -2.55 28.86
CA ASP A 232 -9.02 -3.28 28.92
C ASP A 232 -8.50 -3.50 27.48
N PHE A 233 -7.46 -2.75 27.12
CA PHE A 233 -6.84 -2.84 25.82
C PHE A 233 -5.49 -3.53 25.97
N ILE A 234 -5.45 -4.83 25.75
CA ILE A 234 -4.23 -5.67 25.85
C ILE A 234 -3.58 -5.54 27.24
N GLY A 235 -4.39 -5.61 28.30
CA GLY A 235 -3.91 -5.51 29.69
C GLY A 235 -3.69 -4.07 30.19
N VAL A 236 -3.92 -3.05 29.35
CA VAL A 236 -3.84 -1.64 29.72
C VAL A 236 -5.25 -1.08 29.88
N LYS A 237 -5.58 -0.57 31.06
CA LYS A 237 -6.88 0.07 31.30
C LYS A 237 -6.90 1.46 30.71
N ILE A 238 -7.67 1.66 29.65
CA ILE A 238 -7.76 2.90 28.88
C ILE A 238 -9.14 3.51 29.05
N ASN A 239 -9.17 4.84 29.21
CA ASN A 239 -10.39 5.62 29.06
C ASN A 239 -10.45 6.19 27.62
N PRO A 240 -11.30 5.68 26.72
CA PRO A 240 -11.34 6.15 25.34
C PRO A 240 -11.80 7.62 25.19
N HIS A 241 -12.29 8.24 26.28
CA HIS A 241 -12.67 9.65 26.31
C HIS A 241 -11.52 10.58 26.74
N ALA A 242 -10.41 10.03 27.23
CA ALA A 242 -9.25 10.83 27.59
C ALA A 242 -8.30 10.97 26.38
N PRO A 243 -7.96 12.20 25.94
CA PRO A 243 -7.12 12.41 24.75
C PRO A 243 -5.80 11.66 24.79
N GLY A 244 -5.14 11.62 25.95
CA GLY A 244 -3.88 10.89 26.12
C GLY A 244 -4.02 9.38 25.95
N ASP A 245 -5.10 8.80 26.45
CA ASP A 245 -5.38 7.37 26.34
C ASP A 245 -5.72 7.01 24.88
N PHE A 246 -6.41 7.91 24.16
CA PHE A 246 -6.70 7.71 22.74
C PHE A 246 -5.42 7.69 21.87
N ILE A 247 -4.46 8.57 22.17
CA ILE A 247 -3.14 8.56 21.52
C ILE A 247 -2.45 7.21 21.78
N LEU A 248 -2.52 6.71 23.01
CA LEU A 248 -1.94 5.43 23.38
C LEU A 248 -2.59 4.28 22.58
N VAL A 249 -3.92 4.26 22.44
CA VAL A 249 -4.67 3.30 21.63
C VAL A 249 -4.20 3.36 20.17
N TYR A 250 -4.09 4.56 19.61
CA TYR A 250 -3.61 4.77 18.25
C TYR A 250 -2.19 4.21 18.06
N LEU A 251 -1.27 4.51 18.97
CA LEU A 251 0.11 4.04 18.88
C LEU A 251 0.20 2.51 19.02
N ILE A 252 -0.54 1.93 19.96
CA ILE A 252 -0.59 0.46 20.10
C ILE A 252 -1.22 -0.17 18.87
N GLY A 253 -2.32 0.37 18.36
CA GLY A 253 -2.97 -0.12 17.12
C GLY A 253 -2.01 -0.07 15.93
N ALA A 254 -1.30 1.04 15.75
CA ALA A 254 -0.29 1.20 14.71
C ALA A 254 0.86 0.18 14.87
N LEU A 255 1.34 -0.01 16.09
CA LEU A 255 2.39 -1.00 16.40
C LEU A 255 1.93 -2.42 16.06
N LEU A 256 0.70 -2.78 16.39
CA LEU A 256 0.13 -4.09 16.08
C LEU A 256 0.04 -4.32 14.56
N VAL A 257 -0.40 -3.31 13.79
CA VAL A 257 -0.36 -3.35 12.33
C VAL A 257 1.08 -3.56 11.84
N GLY A 258 2.03 -2.80 12.37
CA GLY A 258 3.45 -2.93 12.04
C GLY A 258 3.98 -4.34 12.31
N ILE A 259 3.72 -4.90 13.49
CA ILE A 259 4.15 -6.26 13.88
C ILE A 259 3.54 -7.31 12.95
N ALA A 260 2.22 -7.25 12.68
CA ALA A 260 1.55 -8.19 11.81
C ALA A 260 2.12 -8.16 10.39
N CYS A 261 2.39 -6.96 9.86
CA CYS A 261 3.01 -6.75 8.56
C CYS A 261 4.47 -7.25 8.53
N ILE A 262 5.27 -6.96 9.55
CA ILE A 262 6.67 -7.40 9.64
C ILE A 262 6.76 -8.94 9.68
N ILE A 263 5.89 -9.60 10.44
CA ILE A 263 5.86 -11.07 10.48
C ILE A 263 5.55 -11.61 9.08
N TRP A 264 4.50 -11.09 8.42
CA TRP A 264 4.11 -11.49 7.07
C TRP A 264 5.27 -11.30 6.06
N HIS A 265 5.90 -10.14 6.09
CA HIS A 265 7.03 -9.80 5.24
C HIS A 265 8.25 -10.71 5.49
N SER A 266 8.54 -11.01 6.75
CA SER A 266 9.64 -11.88 7.15
C SER A 266 9.47 -13.31 6.63
N LEU A 267 8.23 -13.83 6.63
CA LEU A 267 7.91 -15.12 6.03
C LEU A 267 8.22 -15.13 4.52
N LEU A 268 7.89 -14.04 3.81
CA LEU A 268 8.19 -13.92 2.39
C LEU A 268 9.71 -13.81 2.13
N ILE A 269 10.44 -13.05 2.94
CA ILE A 269 11.91 -12.98 2.86
C ILE A 269 12.51 -14.36 3.06
N GLY A 270 12.08 -15.08 4.09
CA GLY A 270 12.54 -16.44 4.37
C GLY A 270 12.29 -17.40 3.20
N TRP A 271 11.07 -17.34 2.64
CA TRP A 271 10.71 -18.14 1.47
C TRP A 271 11.54 -17.79 0.24
N THR A 272 11.72 -16.48 -0.02
CA THR A 272 12.58 -16.02 -1.13
C THR A 272 14.02 -16.51 -0.96
N LYS A 273 14.57 -16.41 0.26
CA LYS A 273 15.92 -16.91 0.56
C LYS A 273 16.05 -18.41 0.34
N TYR A 274 15.03 -19.18 0.68
CA TYR A 274 15.01 -20.63 0.48
C TYR A 274 14.93 -21.02 -1.01
N LYS A 275 14.11 -20.32 -1.80
CA LYS A 275 13.86 -20.68 -3.20
C LYS A 275 14.84 -20.07 -4.20
N VAL A 276 15.30 -18.84 -3.97
CA VAL A 276 16.15 -18.08 -4.90
C VAL A 276 17.61 -18.10 -4.44
N LYS A 277 18.42 -18.96 -5.04
CA LYS A 277 19.82 -19.21 -4.62
C LYS A 277 20.66 -17.94 -4.51
N ASN A 278 20.50 -17.00 -5.44
CA ASN A 278 21.30 -15.77 -5.52
C ASN A 278 20.67 -14.58 -4.78
N PHE A 279 19.65 -14.81 -3.96
CA PHE A 279 19.03 -13.73 -3.18
C PHE A 279 19.89 -13.40 -1.96
N SER A 280 20.29 -12.15 -1.84
CA SER A 280 21.03 -11.59 -0.72
C SER A 280 20.14 -10.74 0.18
N ILE A 281 19.88 -11.22 1.39
CA ILE A 281 19.14 -10.46 2.42
C ILE A 281 19.86 -9.14 2.73
N LYS A 282 21.20 -9.13 2.74
CA LYS A 282 22.00 -7.92 2.96
C LYS A 282 21.77 -6.87 1.86
N THR A 283 21.76 -7.29 0.59
CA THR A 283 21.46 -6.41 -0.54
C THR A 283 20.03 -5.90 -0.45
N TYR A 284 19.09 -6.77 -0.13
CA TYR A 284 17.69 -6.41 0.05
C TYR A 284 17.53 -5.28 1.08
N PHE A 285 18.00 -5.46 2.31
CA PHE A 285 17.83 -4.45 3.36
C PHE A 285 18.70 -3.21 3.13
N LYS A 286 20.00 -3.37 2.87
CA LYS A 286 20.94 -2.24 2.84
C LYS A 286 20.88 -1.39 1.58
N LYS A 287 20.41 -1.95 0.45
CA LYS A 287 20.45 -1.24 -0.83
C LYS A 287 19.06 -0.94 -1.41
N TYR A 288 18.10 -1.84 -1.22
CA TYR A 288 16.76 -1.68 -1.76
C TYR A 288 15.79 -1.14 -0.72
N TRP A 289 15.59 -1.87 0.39
CA TRP A 289 14.55 -1.58 1.38
C TRP A 289 14.72 -0.20 2.03
N VAL A 290 15.94 0.16 2.44
CA VAL A 290 16.24 1.46 3.06
C VAL A 290 15.99 2.66 2.14
N LYS A 291 15.87 2.46 0.84
CA LYS A 291 15.59 3.51 -0.15
C LYS A 291 14.10 3.58 -0.50
N VAL A 292 13.43 2.45 -0.61
CA VAL A 292 12.01 2.37 -0.98
C VAL A 292 11.09 2.62 0.23
N TYR A 293 11.38 1.98 1.35
CA TYR A 293 10.50 1.99 2.51
C TYR A 293 10.23 3.41 3.06
N PRO A 294 11.22 4.31 3.20
CA PRO A 294 10.95 5.67 3.67
C PRO A 294 10.00 6.45 2.75
N LEU A 295 10.11 6.29 1.43
CA LEU A 295 9.18 6.94 0.51
C LEU A 295 7.75 6.42 0.69
N LEU A 296 7.59 5.11 0.81
CA LEU A 296 6.30 4.48 1.07
C LEU A 296 5.71 4.92 2.40
N TRP A 297 6.57 4.98 3.42
CA TRP A 297 6.19 5.41 4.76
C TRP A 297 5.72 6.87 4.79
N ALA A 298 6.39 7.72 4.01
CA ALA A 298 6.07 9.14 3.90
C ALA A 298 4.81 9.42 3.10
N THR A 299 4.60 8.68 2.02
CA THR A 299 3.51 9.00 1.07
C THR A 299 2.27 8.14 1.28
N SER A 300 2.39 7.02 1.97
CA SER A 300 1.36 5.98 2.06
C SER A 300 0.77 5.61 0.68
N SER A 301 1.58 5.73 -0.38
CA SER A 301 1.17 5.49 -1.75
C SER A 301 2.11 4.54 -2.49
N GLU A 302 1.57 3.39 -2.87
CA GLU A 302 2.29 2.40 -3.66
C GLU A 302 2.54 2.86 -5.09
N SER A 303 1.54 3.51 -5.70
CA SER A 303 1.63 4.00 -7.06
C SER A 303 2.74 5.04 -7.22
N LEU A 304 2.91 5.91 -6.22
CA LEU A 304 3.96 6.92 -6.23
C LEU A 304 5.35 6.29 -6.08
N ALA A 305 5.47 5.22 -5.32
CA ALA A 305 6.74 4.52 -5.12
C ALA A 305 7.09 3.51 -6.23
N THR A 306 6.15 3.15 -7.09
CA THR A 306 6.35 2.15 -8.15
C THR A 306 7.50 2.50 -9.10
N PRO A 307 7.67 3.75 -9.57
CA PRO A 307 8.81 4.10 -10.41
C PRO A 307 10.16 3.83 -9.74
N LEU A 308 10.29 4.22 -8.47
CA LEU A 308 11.49 3.93 -7.67
C LEU A 308 11.69 2.43 -7.48
N ASN A 309 10.62 1.70 -7.20
CA ASN A 309 10.63 0.25 -7.04
C ASN A 309 11.14 -0.47 -8.31
N LEU A 310 10.65 -0.09 -9.47
CA LEU A 310 11.08 -0.61 -10.77
C LEU A 310 12.57 -0.32 -11.01
N HIS A 311 13.00 0.93 -10.77
CA HIS A 311 14.38 1.36 -10.92
C HIS A 311 15.33 0.56 -10.01
N LEU A 312 15.06 0.53 -8.71
CA LEU A 312 15.93 -0.15 -7.75
C LEU A 312 15.94 -1.67 -7.93
N THR A 313 14.82 -2.26 -8.35
CA THR A 313 14.78 -3.69 -8.72
C THR A 313 15.70 -3.98 -9.89
N LYS A 314 15.73 -3.10 -10.91
CA LYS A 314 16.64 -3.21 -12.04
C LYS A 314 18.11 -3.14 -11.61
N VAL A 315 18.43 -2.18 -10.74
CA VAL A 315 19.81 -1.91 -10.30
C VAL A 315 20.35 -3.00 -9.37
N TYR A 316 19.56 -3.42 -8.38
CA TYR A 316 20.05 -4.30 -7.32
C TYR A 316 19.71 -5.78 -7.49
N PHE A 317 18.77 -6.09 -8.39
CA PHE A 317 18.34 -7.46 -8.71
C PHE A 317 18.31 -7.68 -10.24
N PRO A 318 19.45 -7.47 -10.94
CA PRO A 318 19.53 -7.54 -12.40
C PRO A 318 19.20 -8.94 -12.96
N GLN A 319 19.20 -9.98 -12.12
CA GLN A 319 18.78 -11.33 -12.49
C GLN A 319 17.27 -11.42 -12.78
N VAL A 320 16.45 -10.47 -12.34
CA VAL A 320 15.02 -10.44 -12.66
C VAL A 320 14.82 -9.94 -14.09
N LYS A 321 14.27 -10.79 -14.95
CA LYS A 321 13.98 -10.45 -16.35
C LYS A 321 13.11 -9.20 -16.44
N ASP A 322 13.37 -8.37 -17.45
CA ASP A 322 12.70 -7.07 -17.62
C ASP A 322 11.17 -7.20 -17.70
N GLU A 323 10.70 -8.22 -18.40
CA GLU A 323 9.27 -8.50 -18.51
C GLU A 323 8.63 -8.92 -17.19
N VAL A 324 9.34 -9.77 -16.42
CA VAL A 324 8.87 -10.19 -15.08
C VAL A 324 8.88 -9.01 -14.13
N ARG A 325 9.97 -8.23 -14.11
CA ARG A 325 10.09 -7.02 -13.28
C ARG A 325 8.97 -6.03 -13.57
N SER A 326 8.82 -5.65 -14.84
CA SER A 326 7.82 -4.66 -15.25
C SER A 326 6.41 -5.11 -14.91
N PHE A 327 6.10 -6.39 -15.12
CA PHE A 327 4.77 -6.93 -14.83
C PHE A 327 4.54 -7.12 -13.33
N VAL A 328 5.43 -7.82 -12.63
CA VAL A 328 5.20 -8.17 -11.21
C VAL A 328 5.33 -6.95 -10.31
N VAL A 329 6.33 -6.09 -10.52
CA VAL A 329 6.49 -4.87 -9.70
C VAL A 329 5.46 -3.81 -10.10
N GLY A 330 5.21 -3.62 -11.39
CA GLY A 330 4.21 -2.66 -11.87
C GLY A 330 2.78 -3.04 -11.46
N MET A 331 2.38 -4.30 -11.69
CA MET A 331 1.06 -4.81 -11.27
C MET A 331 0.95 -4.99 -9.77
N GLY A 332 2.08 -5.28 -9.11
CA GLY A 332 2.14 -5.51 -7.68
C GLY A 332 1.59 -4.33 -6.87
N SER A 333 1.82 -3.10 -7.34
CA SER A 333 1.29 -1.89 -6.70
C SER A 333 -0.23 -1.86 -6.58
N TYR A 334 -0.95 -2.67 -7.35
CA TYR A 334 -2.42 -2.75 -7.31
C TYR A 334 -2.92 -4.13 -6.87
N LEU A 335 -2.14 -5.17 -7.14
CA LEU A 335 -2.55 -6.54 -6.85
C LEU A 335 -1.93 -7.09 -5.56
N ASN A 336 -0.86 -6.50 -5.04
CA ASN A 336 -0.16 -7.02 -3.86
C ASN A 336 -0.38 -6.13 -2.62
N ILE A 337 -1.63 -5.95 -2.22
CA ILE A 337 -2.03 -5.11 -1.08
C ILE A 337 -2.15 -5.89 0.24
N ASN A 338 -1.23 -6.82 0.49
CA ASN A 338 -1.29 -7.73 1.64
C ASN A 338 -1.29 -7.00 2.99
N GLY A 339 -0.45 -5.97 3.13
CA GLY A 339 -0.41 -5.14 4.34
C GLY A 339 -1.73 -4.41 4.59
N THR A 340 -2.38 -3.90 3.51
CA THR A 340 -3.71 -3.31 3.60
C THR A 340 -4.72 -4.30 4.16
N LEU A 341 -4.75 -5.53 3.62
CA LEU A 341 -5.69 -6.55 4.05
C LEU A 341 -5.44 -7.00 5.51
N ILE A 342 -4.17 -7.10 5.93
CA ILE A 342 -3.81 -7.35 7.33
C ILE A 342 -4.28 -6.20 8.22
N CYS A 343 -4.00 -4.95 7.81
CA CYS A 343 -4.38 -3.75 8.55
C CYS A 343 -5.89 -3.66 8.78
N VAL A 344 -6.71 -4.03 7.77
CA VAL A 344 -8.18 -4.09 7.91
C VAL A 344 -8.60 -4.89 9.13
N PHE A 345 -8.07 -6.10 9.30
CA PHE A 345 -8.45 -6.97 10.41
C PHE A 345 -7.90 -6.48 11.75
N VAL A 346 -6.65 -6.00 11.78
CA VAL A 346 -6.06 -5.50 13.03
C VAL A 346 -6.82 -4.28 13.54
N LEU A 347 -7.13 -3.32 12.67
CA LEU A 347 -7.92 -2.15 13.05
C LEU A 347 -9.36 -2.51 13.42
N LEU A 348 -9.95 -3.49 12.75
CA LEU A 348 -11.26 -4.03 13.16
C LEU A 348 -11.23 -4.52 14.62
N GLY A 349 -10.20 -5.27 14.99
CA GLY A 349 -10.02 -5.74 16.36
C GLY A 349 -9.81 -4.60 17.36
N VAL A 350 -9.02 -3.59 17.00
CA VAL A 350 -8.81 -2.39 17.82
C VAL A 350 -10.13 -1.68 18.07
N VAL A 351 -10.88 -1.37 17.01
CA VAL A 351 -12.15 -0.64 17.10
C VAL A 351 -13.20 -1.45 17.86
N ALA A 352 -13.35 -2.74 17.54
CA ALA A 352 -14.30 -3.60 18.23
C ALA A 352 -14.06 -3.62 19.74
N ASN A 353 -12.79 -3.69 20.14
CA ASN A 353 -12.42 -3.67 21.56
C ASN A 353 -12.76 -2.33 22.23
N ILE A 354 -12.53 -1.18 21.53
CA ILE A 354 -12.86 0.17 22.05
C ILE A 354 -14.36 0.35 22.23
N ILE A 355 -15.18 -0.11 21.28
CA ILE A 355 -16.65 0.02 21.34
C ILE A 355 -17.30 -1.08 22.21
N GLY A 356 -16.52 -1.97 22.81
CA GLY A 356 -17.02 -3.06 23.65
C GLY A 356 -17.73 -4.17 22.89
N PHE A 357 -17.51 -4.27 21.57
CA PHE A 357 -18.08 -5.33 20.73
C PHE A 357 -17.14 -6.54 20.71
N ARG A 358 -17.60 -7.68 21.21
CA ARG A 358 -16.82 -8.92 21.23
C ARG A 358 -16.95 -9.66 19.93
N LEU A 359 -15.83 -9.78 19.21
CA LEU A 359 -15.70 -10.59 18.01
C LEU A 359 -15.25 -12.01 18.33
N SER A 360 -15.46 -12.92 17.39
CA SER A 360 -14.88 -14.25 17.41
C SER A 360 -13.96 -14.46 16.21
N LEU A 361 -13.07 -15.46 16.29
CA LEU A 361 -12.23 -15.84 15.15
C LEU A 361 -13.09 -16.23 13.94
N LEU A 362 -14.19 -16.94 14.16
CA LEU A 362 -15.08 -17.37 13.08
C LEU A 362 -15.71 -16.17 12.36
N GLU A 363 -16.15 -15.13 13.08
CA GLU A 363 -16.68 -13.89 12.48
C GLU A 363 -15.61 -13.16 11.68
N LEU A 364 -14.37 -13.08 12.17
CA LEU A 364 -13.26 -12.51 11.42
C LEU A 364 -13.00 -13.31 10.13
N LEU A 365 -13.00 -14.64 10.20
CA LEU A 365 -12.82 -15.50 9.01
C LEU A 365 -13.97 -15.36 8.02
N PHE A 366 -15.21 -15.11 8.49
CA PHE A 366 -16.34 -14.80 7.61
C PHE A 366 -16.18 -13.48 6.87
N CYS A 367 -15.43 -12.52 7.42
CA CYS A 367 -15.09 -11.28 6.73
C CYS A 367 -14.04 -11.48 5.61
N VAL A 368 -13.25 -12.56 5.64
CA VAL A 368 -12.15 -12.78 4.68
C VAL A 368 -12.60 -12.71 3.22
N PRO A 369 -13.64 -13.40 2.75
CA PRO A 369 -14.05 -13.36 1.35
C PRO A 369 -14.40 -11.94 0.88
N ILE A 370 -15.13 -11.17 1.69
CA ILE A 370 -15.55 -9.82 1.30
C ILE A 370 -14.39 -8.84 1.34
N VAL A 371 -13.53 -8.91 2.34
CA VAL A 371 -12.31 -8.09 2.43
C VAL A 371 -11.39 -8.40 1.26
N PHE A 372 -11.22 -9.67 0.90
CA PHE A 372 -10.45 -10.10 -0.26
C PHE A 372 -11.00 -9.51 -1.56
N LEU A 373 -12.33 -9.54 -1.78
CA LEU A 373 -12.97 -9.00 -2.98
C LEU A 373 -12.89 -7.48 -3.05
N ILE A 374 -13.23 -6.77 -1.97
CA ILE A 374 -13.17 -5.30 -1.90
C ILE A 374 -11.73 -4.84 -2.19
N GLY A 375 -10.73 -5.58 -1.70
CA GLY A 375 -9.34 -5.27 -1.94
C GLY A 375 -8.97 -5.10 -3.42
N TYR A 376 -9.67 -5.68 -4.39
CA TYR A 376 -9.42 -5.43 -5.80
C TYR A 376 -9.86 -4.05 -6.28
N GLY A 377 -10.72 -3.37 -5.55
CA GLY A 377 -11.17 -2.01 -5.84
C GLY A 377 -10.40 -0.92 -5.10
N VAL A 378 -9.39 -1.29 -4.33
CA VAL A 378 -8.63 -0.36 -3.51
C VAL A 378 -7.47 0.23 -4.31
N PRO A 379 -7.35 1.57 -4.35
CA PRO A 379 -6.44 2.26 -5.27
C PRO A 379 -4.97 2.36 -4.80
N GLY A 380 -4.62 1.90 -3.60
CA GLY A 380 -3.26 2.04 -3.04
C GLY A 380 -2.93 3.49 -2.65
N ILE A 381 -3.90 4.20 -2.06
CA ILE A 381 -3.77 5.59 -1.60
C ILE A 381 -4.03 5.71 -0.10
N PRO A 382 -3.60 6.83 0.53
CA PRO A 382 -3.90 7.07 1.95
C PRO A 382 -5.39 7.06 2.25
N GLY A 383 -5.78 6.49 3.40
CA GLY A 383 -7.17 6.50 3.87
C GLY A 383 -8.11 5.50 3.19
N GLU A 384 -7.63 4.65 2.31
CA GLU A 384 -8.45 3.72 1.51
C GLU A 384 -9.22 2.67 2.33
N LEU A 385 -8.82 2.42 3.59
CA LEU A 385 -9.48 1.41 4.44
C LEU A 385 -10.93 1.75 4.77
N ILE A 386 -11.36 2.99 4.58
CA ILE A 386 -12.77 3.39 4.72
C ILE A 386 -13.70 2.54 3.83
N LEU A 387 -13.20 2.07 2.68
CA LEU A 387 -13.97 1.25 1.75
C LEU A 387 -14.37 -0.10 2.36
N PHE A 388 -13.64 -0.59 3.34
CA PHE A 388 -13.91 -1.85 4.03
C PHE A 388 -14.85 -1.68 5.23
N ALA A 389 -14.85 -0.49 5.85
CA ALA A 389 -15.53 -0.27 7.13
C ALA A 389 -17.04 -0.56 7.05
N GLY A 390 -17.74 0.02 6.08
CA GLY A 390 -19.18 -0.17 5.90
C GLY A 390 -19.58 -1.63 5.65
N PRO A 391 -19.03 -2.29 4.61
CA PRO A 391 -19.31 -3.69 4.32
C PRO A 391 -19.03 -4.65 5.49
N ILE A 392 -17.94 -4.43 6.22
CA ILE A 392 -17.61 -5.25 7.41
C ILE A 392 -18.64 -5.03 8.51
N ALA A 393 -19.02 -3.79 8.78
CA ALA A 393 -20.01 -3.45 9.80
C ALA A 393 -21.36 -4.14 9.53
N ILE A 394 -21.78 -4.16 8.25
CA ILE A 394 -23.01 -4.85 7.81
C ILE A 394 -22.87 -6.36 7.99
N LEU A 395 -21.72 -6.91 7.59
CA LEU A 395 -21.47 -8.37 7.67
C LEU A 395 -21.46 -8.87 9.12
N LEU A 396 -20.91 -8.08 10.02
CA LEU A 396 -20.88 -8.37 11.46
C LEU A 396 -22.18 -8.02 12.17
N ASN A 397 -23.17 -7.47 11.43
CA ASN A 397 -24.45 -7.04 11.97
C ASN A 397 -24.29 -6.10 13.19
N LEU A 398 -23.38 -5.12 13.07
CA LEU A 398 -23.12 -4.17 14.15
C LEU A 398 -24.41 -3.39 14.48
N PRO A 399 -24.74 -3.24 15.77
CA PRO A 399 -25.90 -2.47 16.18
C PRO A 399 -25.85 -1.04 15.63
N GLN A 400 -26.98 -0.53 15.16
CA GLN A 400 -27.05 0.83 14.57
C GLN A 400 -26.57 1.92 15.53
N ALA A 401 -26.80 1.73 16.83
CA ALA A 401 -26.36 2.67 17.87
C ALA A 401 -24.84 2.85 17.94
N VAL A 402 -24.04 1.80 17.61
CA VAL A 402 -22.57 1.88 17.66
C VAL A 402 -21.95 2.17 16.29
N MET A 403 -22.74 2.14 15.22
CA MET A 403 -22.26 2.33 13.84
C MET A 403 -21.49 3.65 13.62
N PRO A 404 -22.00 4.83 14.09
CA PRO A 404 -21.26 6.09 13.92
C PRO A 404 -19.90 6.07 14.61
N ALA A 405 -19.82 5.51 15.82
CA ALA A 405 -18.57 5.39 16.57
C ALA A 405 -17.59 4.43 15.88
N TYR A 406 -18.08 3.29 15.41
CA TYR A 406 -17.29 2.34 14.65
C TYR A 406 -16.68 2.98 13.40
N LEU A 407 -17.49 3.65 12.57
CA LEU A 407 -17.01 4.28 11.35
C LEU A 407 -16.02 5.39 11.63
N ALA A 408 -16.30 6.27 12.62
CA ALA A 408 -15.40 7.36 12.98
C ALA A 408 -14.05 6.86 13.50
N LEU A 409 -14.05 5.87 14.40
CA LEU A 409 -12.82 5.26 14.92
C LEU A 409 -12.03 4.55 13.84
N TYR A 410 -12.71 3.74 13.01
CA TYR A 410 -12.05 3.00 11.95
C TYR A 410 -11.38 3.95 10.94
N CYS A 411 -12.10 5.00 10.52
CA CYS A 411 -11.57 6.00 9.60
C CYS A 411 -10.43 6.83 10.20
N GLY A 412 -10.53 7.20 11.47
CA GLY A 412 -9.50 8.00 12.15
C GLY A 412 -8.23 7.20 12.44
N LEU A 413 -8.37 5.98 12.95
CA LEU A 413 -7.23 5.14 13.34
C LEU A 413 -6.40 4.62 12.16
N GLN A 414 -6.94 4.56 10.94
CA GLN A 414 -6.20 4.07 9.78
C GLN A 414 -5.11 5.04 9.32
N LEU A 415 -5.29 6.35 9.56
CA LEU A 415 -4.42 7.38 9.02
C LEU A 415 -3.03 7.41 9.69
N GLY A 416 -2.03 7.88 8.96
CA GLY A 416 -0.67 8.06 9.47
C GLY A 416 0.10 6.75 9.63
N LEU A 417 0.48 6.37 10.85
CA LEU A 417 1.36 5.23 11.10
C LEU A 417 0.84 3.88 10.58
N PRO A 418 -0.44 3.50 10.80
CA PRO A 418 -0.97 2.26 10.24
C PRO A 418 -0.92 2.24 8.71
N ASP A 419 -1.28 3.35 8.08
CA ASP A 419 -1.20 3.54 6.63
C ASP A 419 0.23 3.36 6.12
N SER A 420 1.20 3.98 6.80
CA SER A 420 2.61 3.89 6.46
C SER A 420 3.14 2.45 6.57
N PHE A 421 2.84 1.74 7.65
CA PHE A 421 3.28 0.36 7.83
C PHE A 421 2.70 -0.59 6.78
N ARG A 422 1.39 -0.51 6.51
CA ARG A 422 0.76 -1.38 5.52
C ARG A 422 1.29 -1.15 4.10
N THR A 423 1.44 0.13 3.72
CA THR A 423 1.92 0.50 2.39
C THR A 423 3.38 0.12 2.19
N GLY A 424 4.21 0.32 3.22
CA GLY A 424 5.59 -0.14 3.22
C GLY A 424 5.71 -1.64 2.98
N ASN A 425 4.87 -2.45 3.61
CA ASN A 425 4.83 -3.89 3.41
C ASN A 425 4.36 -4.27 2.00
N ASN A 426 3.27 -3.67 1.51
CA ASN A 426 2.70 -3.98 0.21
C ASN A 426 3.75 -3.86 -0.90
N SER A 427 4.37 -2.71 -0.99
CA SER A 427 5.23 -2.36 -2.10
C SER A 427 6.62 -3.03 -2.02
N THR A 428 7.19 -3.18 -0.81
CA THR A 428 8.49 -3.85 -0.67
C THR A 428 8.41 -5.37 -0.87
N ASP A 429 7.23 -5.96 -0.74
CA ASP A 429 6.96 -7.35 -1.13
C ASP A 429 7.11 -7.57 -2.65
N ASN A 430 6.91 -6.55 -3.48
CA ASN A 430 6.85 -6.70 -4.94
C ASN A 430 8.16 -7.21 -5.54
N VAL A 431 9.31 -6.76 -5.03
CA VAL A 431 10.61 -7.27 -5.52
C VAL A 431 10.84 -8.72 -5.12
N LEU A 432 10.41 -9.12 -3.91
CA LEU A 432 10.50 -10.52 -3.47
C LEU A 432 9.60 -11.42 -4.32
N CYS A 433 8.41 -10.94 -4.64
CA CYS A 433 7.50 -11.61 -5.57
C CYS A 433 8.13 -11.72 -6.96
N ALA A 434 8.76 -10.65 -7.46
CA ALA A 434 9.42 -10.66 -8.76
C ALA A 434 10.58 -11.67 -8.81
N LEU A 435 11.37 -11.78 -7.76
CA LEU A 435 12.46 -12.77 -7.64
C LEU A 435 11.91 -14.20 -7.66
N LEU A 436 10.88 -14.51 -6.87
CA LEU A 436 10.27 -15.84 -6.82
C LEU A 436 9.61 -16.21 -8.15
N LEU A 437 8.88 -15.27 -8.75
CA LEU A 437 8.19 -15.51 -10.01
C LEU A 437 9.15 -15.57 -11.20
N ASN A 438 10.30 -14.88 -11.15
CA ASN A 438 11.35 -15.01 -12.15
C ASN A 438 11.97 -16.41 -12.15
N ASP A 439 12.23 -16.98 -10.98
CA ASP A 439 12.73 -18.37 -10.88
C ASP A 439 11.74 -19.38 -11.51
N ILE A 440 10.45 -19.16 -11.28
CA ILE A 440 9.39 -19.97 -11.90
C ILE A 440 9.31 -19.72 -13.39
N TYR A 441 9.39 -18.46 -13.83
CA TYR A 441 9.38 -18.07 -15.23
C TYR A 441 10.49 -18.77 -16.03
N GLU A 442 11.72 -18.71 -15.52
CA GLU A 442 12.86 -19.36 -16.15
C GLU A 442 12.72 -20.89 -16.21
N LYS A 443 12.24 -21.52 -15.13
CA LYS A 443 12.14 -22.98 -15.05
C LYS A 443 10.99 -23.55 -15.87
N LYS A 444 9.84 -22.91 -15.88
CA LYS A 444 8.63 -23.48 -16.49
C LYS A 444 8.28 -22.86 -17.86
N PHE A 445 8.48 -21.56 -18.01
CA PHE A 445 7.97 -20.85 -19.19
C PHE A 445 9.03 -20.61 -20.27
N LEU A 446 10.32 -20.48 -19.92
CA LEU A 446 11.39 -20.38 -20.92
C LEU A 446 11.82 -21.76 -21.45
N LYS A 447 12.00 -22.77 -20.58
CA LYS A 447 12.45 -24.11 -21.00
C LYS A 447 11.44 -24.87 -21.87
N GLU A 448 10.13 -24.61 -21.77
CA GLU A 448 9.11 -25.19 -22.65
C GLU A 448 9.13 -24.58 -24.07
N GLY A 449 9.76 -23.43 -24.26
CA GLY A 449 9.84 -22.76 -25.57
C GLY A 449 10.91 -23.28 -26.50
N ASP A 450 11.97 -23.89 -25.96
CA ASP A 450 13.06 -24.50 -26.74
C ASP A 450 12.69 -25.91 -27.23
N LYS A 451 11.51 -26.42 -26.87
CA LYS A 451 11.02 -27.75 -27.27
C LYS A 451 9.96 -27.71 -28.38
N LYS A 452 9.69 -26.54 -28.94
CA LYS A 452 8.87 -26.35 -30.14
C LYS A 452 9.67 -25.66 -31.23
#